data_c88380bc26d5e9d8e6449916558d92ff
#
_entry.id   c88380bc26d5e9d8e6449916558d92ff
#
_cell.length_a   1.000
_cell.length_b   1.000
_cell.length_c   1.000
_cell.angle_alpha   90.00
_cell.angle_beta   90.00
_cell.angle_gamma   90.00
#
_symmetry.space_group_name_H-M   'P 1'
#
loop_
_entity.id
_entity.type
_entity.pdbx_description
1 polymer ?
#
loop_
_entity_poly.entity_id
_entity_poly.type
_entity_poly.pdbx_seq_one_letter_code
_entity_poly.pdbx_strand_id
1 'polypeptide(L)'
;VDTAVFQGKRTYAFLTLPNYSLIALANALEPLRMANRVANRTLYEWQIASLRGEPVAASSGLQMTPTFALADVGKVDVLFVCGGINVREAVTTPLTKALRRRAETGGALGALCTGGYVLARAGLLNRYKASIHWENVHSLREEFPLVEIRNQVFTIDRDRYTCSGGTAPLDLMLNLIERQHGRQISHQVSEQFVLERVRDDHDSQYVPLRAQLGFTHRALTKVAQLMEENIEKPLSLDVIARQTGLSRRQIERLFQRYLNCVPKRYYMEIRLRRARELLLQTSMPIMEVTASCGFQSPPHFSKCYRRQFGRPPSAERRGQGAGEAVVPVGR
;
A
#
# COMPACT_ATOMS: atom_id res chain seq x y z
N VAL A 1 1.22 25.50 4.74
CA VAL A 1 -0.23 25.30 4.87
C VAL A 1 -0.43 24.81 6.29
N ASP A 2 -0.98 25.67 7.16
CA ASP A 2 -1.36 25.34 8.52
C ASP A 2 -2.35 24.16 8.49
N THR A 3 -1.89 22.98 8.81
CA THR A 3 -2.76 21.85 9.12
C THR A 3 -3.26 22.06 10.54
N ALA A 4 -4.44 22.64 10.67
CA ALA A 4 -5.14 22.66 11.94
C ALA A 4 -5.25 21.21 12.44
N VAL A 5 -4.52 20.89 13.50
CA VAL A 5 -4.55 19.57 14.15
C VAL A 5 -5.99 19.34 14.62
N PHE A 6 -6.61 18.29 14.10
CA PHE A 6 -7.99 17.97 14.44
C PHE A 6 -8.09 17.62 15.93
N GLN A 7 -8.84 18.40 16.69
CA GLN A 7 -8.96 18.22 18.15
C GLN A 7 -10.02 17.20 18.58
N GLY A 8 -10.81 16.67 17.63
CA GLY A 8 -11.89 15.74 17.91
C GLY A 8 -11.47 14.27 17.92
N LYS A 9 -12.31 13.46 18.56
CA LYS A 9 -12.23 12.00 18.50
C LYS A 9 -12.72 11.48 17.14
N ARG A 10 -12.04 10.50 16.54
CA ARG A 10 -12.45 9.80 15.32
C ARG A 10 -12.99 8.43 15.62
N THR A 11 -14.07 8.05 14.97
CA THR A 11 -14.68 6.74 15.10
C THR A 11 -14.54 5.94 13.79
N TYR A 12 -13.91 4.78 13.85
CA TYR A 12 -13.74 3.88 12.72
C TYR A 12 -14.57 2.60 12.92
N ALA A 13 -15.02 2.00 11.84
CA ALA A 13 -15.61 0.67 11.88
C ALA A 13 -14.87 -0.26 10.93
N PHE A 14 -14.71 -1.51 11.33
CA PHE A 14 -14.07 -2.57 10.55
C PHE A 14 -15.07 -3.69 10.31
N LEU A 15 -15.53 -3.81 9.08
CA LEU A 15 -16.43 -4.88 8.64
C LEU A 15 -15.59 -6.08 8.23
N THR A 16 -15.61 -7.13 9.04
CA THR A 16 -14.93 -8.39 8.75
C THR A 16 -15.79 -9.28 7.84
N LEU A 17 -15.18 -9.77 6.77
CA LEU A 17 -15.78 -10.74 5.86
C LEU A 17 -15.27 -12.15 6.13
N PRO A 18 -15.99 -13.23 5.76
CA PRO A 18 -15.45 -14.58 5.85
C PRO A 18 -14.05 -14.71 5.24
N ASN A 19 -13.16 -15.39 5.91
CA ASN A 19 -11.75 -15.55 5.53
C ASN A 19 -10.97 -14.23 5.42
N TYR A 20 -11.34 -13.20 6.18
CA TYR A 20 -10.60 -11.95 6.20
C TYR A 20 -9.12 -12.16 6.62
N SER A 21 -8.25 -11.27 6.21
CA SER A 21 -6.83 -11.26 6.60
C SER A 21 -6.67 -10.70 8.01
N LEU A 22 -6.38 -11.57 9.00
CA LEU A 22 -6.19 -11.16 10.39
C LEU A 22 -5.03 -10.16 10.53
N ILE A 23 -3.90 -10.40 9.84
CA ILE A 23 -2.76 -9.50 9.88
C ILE A 23 -3.14 -8.10 9.33
N ALA A 24 -3.97 -8.04 8.29
CA ALA A 24 -4.39 -6.76 7.72
C ALA A 24 -5.30 -5.99 8.71
N LEU A 25 -6.22 -6.67 9.36
CA LEU A 25 -7.08 -6.07 10.39
C LEU A 25 -6.26 -5.61 11.60
N ALA A 26 -5.35 -6.45 12.13
CA ALA A 26 -4.50 -6.11 13.25
C ALA A 26 -3.62 -4.90 12.95
N ASN A 27 -3.00 -4.86 11.76
CA ASN A 27 -2.19 -3.72 11.32
C ASN A 27 -3.01 -2.43 11.07
N ALA A 28 -4.32 -2.51 10.97
CA ALA A 28 -5.17 -1.32 10.93
C ALA A 28 -5.65 -0.89 12.34
N LEU A 29 -5.89 -1.83 13.23
CA LEU A 29 -6.40 -1.57 14.59
C LEU A 29 -5.32 -1.07 15.55
N GLU A 30 -4.19 -1.76 15.59
CA GLU A 30 -3.14 -1.53 16.56
C GLU A 30 -2.52 -0.12 16.50
N PRO A 31 -2.30 0.51 15.32
CA PRO A 31 -1.85 1.90 15.27
C PRO A 31 -2.82 2.88 15.94
N LEU A 32 -4.13 2.65 15.81
CA LEU A 32 -5.15 3.50 16.43
C LEU A 32 -5.12 3.38 17.96
N ARG A 33 -5.02 2.14 18.46
CA ARG A 33 -4.85 1.87 19.89
C ARG A 33 -3.57 2.49 20.43
N MET A 34 -2.47 2.36 19.67
CA MET A 34 -1.19 2.93 20.08
C MET A 34 -1.19 4.46 20.04
N ALA A 35 -1.87 5.08 19.06
CA ALA A 35 -2.04 6.53 19.01
C ALA A 35 -2.75 7.06 20.26
N ASN A 36 -3.80 6.38 20.74
CA ASN A 36 -4.46 6.71 22.01
C ASN A 36 -3.48 6.62 23.18
N ARG A 37 -2.65 5.58 23.22
CA ARG A 37 -1.67 5.35 24.31
C ARG A 37 -0.60 6.46 24.33
N VAL A 38 0.05 6.76 23.19
CA VAL A 38 1.14 7.75 23.16
C VAL A 38 0.63 9.16 23.35
N ALA A 39 -0.60 9.46 22.92
CA ALA A 39 -1.25 10.74 23.14
C ALA A 39 -1.81 10.91 24.57
N ASN A 40 -1.83 9.84 25.36
CA ASN A 40 -2.47 9.75 26.68
C ASN A 40 -3.92 10.31 26.70
N ARG A 41 -4.64 10.13 25.60
CA ARG A 41 -6.05 10.50 25.43
C ARG A 41 -6.70 9.71 24.31
N THR A 42 -8.01 9.62 24.27
CA THR A 42 -8.77 8.94 23.21
C THR A 42 -8.81 9.82 21.95
N LEU A 43 -7.98 9.48 20.97
CA LEU A 43 -7.99 10.07 19.63
C LEU A 43 -8.91 9.28 18.70
N TYR A 44 -8.94 7.93 18.89
CA TYR A 44 -9.69 6.99 18.07
C TYR A 44 -10.55 6.06 18.92
N GLU A 45 -11.75 5.83 18.44
CA GLU A 45 -12.58 4.69 18.82
C GLU A 45 -12.85 3.81 17.60
N TRP A 46 -13.13 2.54 17.83
CA TRP A 46 -13.44 1.62 16.74
C TRP A 46 -14.49 0.61 17.12
N GLN A 47 -15.17 0.14 16.08
CA GLN A 47 -16.18 -0.90 16.16
C GLN A 47 -15.79 -2.03 15.22
N ILE A 48 -15.92 -3.28 15.69
CA ILE A 48 -15.79 -4.44 14.82
C ILE A 48 -17.18 -4.89 14.44
N ALA A 49 -17.43 -5.05 13.17
CA ALA A 49 -18.72 -5.46 12.65
C ALA A 49 -18.60 -6.70 11.75
N SER A 50 -19.63 -7.49 11.70
CA SER A 50 -19.90 -8.44 10.62
C SER A 50 -21.23 -8.12 9.96
N LEU A 51 -21.56 -8.77 8.85
CA LEU A 51 -22.79 -8.46 8.14
C LEU A 51 -24.05 -8.60 9.02
N ARG A 52 -24.08 -9.60 9.89
CA ARG A 52 -25.22 -9.94 10.76
C ARG A 52 -24.94 -9.90 12.26
N GLY A 53 -23.73 -9.50 12.67
CA GLY A 53 -23.32 -9.53 14.08
C GLY A 53 -22.81 -10.89 14.55
N GLU A 54 -22.69 -11.87 13.67
CA GLU A 54 -22.21 -13.22 13.99
C GLU A 54 -20.68 -13.29 13.97
N PRO A 55 -20.03 -14.18 14.74
CA PRO A 55 -18.61 -14.41 14.69
C PRO A 55 -18.14 -14.79 13.27
N VAL A 56 -17.03 -14.22 12.84
CA VAL A 56 -16.45 -14.45 11.53
C VAL A 56 -15.05 -15.01 11.67
N ALA A 57 -14.77 -16.10 10.96
CA ALA A 57 -13.45 -16.71 10.93
C ALA A 57 -12.52 -15.93 9.96
N ALA A 58 -11.32 -15.61 10.44
CA ALA A 58 -10.22 -15.16 9.60
C ALA A 58 -9.69 -16.32 8.72
N SER A 59 -8.86 -16.01 7.71
CA SER A 59 -8.20 -17.01 6.88
C SER A 59 -7.23 -17.92 7.65
N SER A 60 -6.81 -17.51 8.86
CA SER A 60 -6.03 -18.31 9.81
C SER A 60 -6.86 -19.30 10.64
N GLY A 61 -8.19 -19.29 10.51
CA GLY A 61 -9.11 -20.09 11.31
C GLY A 61 -9.51 -19.45 12.66
N LEU A 62 -8.85 -18.36 13.08
CA LEU A 62 -9.23 -17.65 14.30
C LEU A 62 -10.58 -16.94 14.09
N GLN A 63 -11.48 -17.12 15.04
CA GLN A 63 -12.76 -16.43 15.07
C GLN A 63 -12.71 -15.16 15.91
N MET A 64 -13.31 -14.11 15.40
CA MET A 64 -13.51 -12.87 16.15
C MET A 64 -15.01 -12.66 16.34
N THR A 65 -15.40 -12.37 17.57
CA THR A 65 -16.77 -11.95 17.88
C THR A 65 -16.90 -10.46 17.57
N PRO A 66 -17.74 -10.06 16.61
CA PRO A 66 -17.98 -8.65 16.33
C PRO A 66 -18.79 -8.01 17.46
N THR A 67 -18.63 -6.69 17.60
CA THR A 67 -19.43 -5.91 18.55
C THR A 67 -20.79 -5.51 17.97
N PHE A 68 -20.90 -5.48 16.62
CA PHE A 68 -22.09 -4.97 15.93
C PHE A 68 -22.44 -5.78 14.67
N ALA A 69 -23.72 -5.87 14.35
CA ALA A 69 -24.11 -6.11 12.95
C ALA A 69 -23.87 -4.84 12.14
N LEU A 70 -23.60 -4.99 10.83
CA LEU A 70 -23.35 -3.83 9.95
C LEU A 70 -24.50 -2.81 9.97
N ALA A 71 -25.73 -3.29 10.14
CA ALA A 71 -26.93 -2.44 10.20
C ALA A 71 -26.95 -1.57 11.48
N ASP A 72 -26.33 -2.03 12.56
CA ASP A 72 -26.32 -1.38 13.86
C ASP A 72 -25.08 -0.48 14.06
N VAL A 73 -24.14 -0.49 13.11
CA VAL A 73 -23.01 0.44 13.11
C VAL A 73 -23.53 1.87 12.96
N GLY A 74 -23.38 2.66 14.02
CA GLY A 74 -23.79 4.06 14.06
C GLY A 74 -22.99 4.95 13.08
N LYS A 75 -23.07 6.25 13.26
CA LYS A 75 -22.26 7.19 12.48
C LYS A 75 -20.78 7.00 12.81
N VAL A 76 -19.97 6.70 11.81
CA VAL A 76 -18.52 6.60 11.92
C VAL A 76 -17.84 7.44 10.84
N ASP A 77 -16.62 7.91 11.12
CA ASP A 77 -15.85 8.69 10.15
C ASP A 77 -15.40 7.84 8.96
N VAL A 78 -15.04 6.58 9.22
CA VAL A 78 -14.59 5.64 8.18
C VAL A 78 -15.11 4.24 8.48
N LEU A 79 -15.67 3.59 7.46
CA LEU A 79 -15.98 2.16 7.47
C LEU A 79 -14.98 1.43 6.57
N PHE A 80 -14.15 0.55 7.15
CA PHE A 80 -13.22 -0.30 6.42
C PHE A 80 -13.80 -1.68 6.18
N VAL A 81 -13.78 -2.14 4.92
CA VAL A 81 -14.13 -3.51 4.54
C VAL A 81 -12.87 -4.36 4.58
N CYS A 82 -12.83 -5.36 5.46
CA CYS A 82 -11.69 -6.25 5.66
C CYS A 82 -11.89 -7.54 4.87
N GLY A 83 -11.21 -7.69 3.75
CA GLY A 83 -11.22 -8.88 2.92
C GLY A 83 -10.02 -9.79 3.18
N GLY A 84 -9.99 -10.94 2.52
CA GLY A 84 -8.93 -11.95 2.60
C GLY A 84 -9.05 -12.95 1.46
N ILE A 85 -8.93 -14.23 1.77
CA ILE A 85 -9.01 -15.32 0.78
C ILE A 85 -10.46 -15.50 0.33
N ASN A 86 -10.66 -15.89 -0.95
CA ASN A 86 -11.98 -16.17 -1.55
C ASN A 86 -12.98 -15.01 -1.42
N VAL A 87 -12.50 -13.77 -1.49
CA VAL A 87 -13.35 -12.57 -1.32
C VAL A 87 -14.58 -12.54 -2.24
N ARG A 88 -14.51 -13.19 -3.41
CA ARG A 88 -15.62 -13.25 -4.36
C ARG A 88 -16.86 -13.95 -3.78
N GLU A 89 -16.65 -15.00 -2.99
CA GLU A 89 -17.71 -15.77 -2.31
C GLU A 89 -18.38 -14.95 -1.19
N ALA A 90 -17.64 -14.03 -0.58
CA ALA A 90 -18.16 -13.13 0.44
C ALA A 90 -19.08 -12.03 -0.12
N VAL A 91 -19.05 -11.79 -1.45
CA VAL A 91 -19.88 -10.74 -2.07
C VAL A 91 -21.30 -11.22 -2.26
N THR A 92 -22.20 -10.72 -1.42
CA THR A 92 -23.62 -11.00 -1.49
C THR A 92 -24.44 -9.75 -1.82
N THR A 93 -25.65 -9.92 -2.35
CA THR A 93 -26.56 -8.79 -2.59
C THR A 93 -26.90 -8.00 -1.32
N PRO A 94 -27.16 -8.63 -0.15
CA PRO A 94 -27.35 -7.89 1.09
C PRO A 94 -26.15 -7.03 1.47
N LEU A 95 -24.92 -7.56 1.35
CA LEU A 95 -23.69 -6.84 1.65
C LEU A 95 -23.52 -5.60 0.76
N THR A 96 -23.64 -5.76 -0.56
CA THR A 96 -23.46 -4.65 -1.50
C THR A 96 -24.55 -3.58 -1.34
N LYS A 97 -25.79 -3.96 -1.04
CA LYS A 97 -26.89 -3.02 -0.72
C LYS A 97 -26.59 -2.24 0.58
N ALA A 98 -26.12 -2.93 1.64
CA ALA A 98 -25.79 -2.29 2.92
C ALA A 98 -24.65 -1.28 2.75
N LEU A 99 -23.60 -1.63 2.00
CA LEU A 99 -22.47 -0.72 1.72
C LEU A 99 -22.88 0.51 0.90
N ARG A 100 -23.79 0.36 -0.09
CA ARG A 100 -24.34 1.49 -0.85
C ARG A 100 -25.13 2.44 0.04
N ARG A 101 -26.03 1.92 0.88
CA ARG A 101 -26.76 2.75 1.86
C ARG A 101 -25.81 3.49 2.79
N ARG A 102 -24.74 2.81 3.22
CA ARG A 102 -23.72 3.43 4.06
C ARG A 102 -23.01 4.57 3.36
N ALA A 103 -22.68 4.43 2.08
CA ALA A 103 -22.09 5.50 1.28
C ALA A 103 -23.01 6.73 1.15
N GLU A 104 -24.32 6.52 1.10
CA GLU A 104 -25.33 7.60 1.02
C GLU A 104 -25.44 8.40 2.33
N THR A 105 -25.18 7.78 3.48
CA THR A 105 -25.26 8.45 4.79
C THR A 105 -24.06 9.35 5.11
N GLY A 106 -23.07 9.40 4.22
CA GLY A 106 -21.81 10.13 4.40
C GLY A 106 -20.81 9.34 5.22
N GLY A 107 -19.57 9.84 5.28
CA GLY A 107 -18.42 9.17 5.86
C GLY A 107 -17.57 8.50 4.78
N ALA A 108 -16.29 8.33 5.09
CA ALA A 108 -15.35 7.69 4.18
C ALA A 108 -15.53 6.16 4.19
N LEU A 109 -15.22 5.54 3.05
CA LEU A 109 -15.14 4.08 2.94
C LEU A 109 -13.68 3.67 2.73
N GLY A 110 -13.28 2.64 3.45
CA GLY A 110 -11.98 2.05 3.31
C GLY A 110 -12.03 0.57 2.92
N ALA A 111 -10.91 0.06 2.45
CA ALA A 111 -10.76 -1.36 2.17
C ALA A 111 -9.36 -1.85 2.53
N LEU A 112 -9.29 -2.95 3.24
CA LEU A 112 -8.07 -3.64 3.62
C LEU A 112 -7.93 -4.93 2.82
N CYS A 113 -6.73 -5.19 2.31
CA CYS A 113 -6.39 -6.39 1.54
C CYS A 113 -7.28 -6.53 0.30
N THR A 114 -8.09 -7.58 0.21
CA THR A 114 -9.02 -7.80 -0.91
C THR A 114 -10.38 -7.14 -0.73
N GLY A 115 -10.62 -6.41 0.38
CA GLY A 115 -11.88 -5.68 0.61
C GLY A 115 -12.23 -4.68 -0.49
N GLY A 116 -11.20 -4.17 -1.21
CA GLY A 116 -11.39 -3.31 -2.39
C GLY A 116 -12.22 -3.95 -3.49
N TYR A 117 -12.16 -5.28 -3.64
CA TYR A 117 -13.02 -6.01 -4.58
C TYR A 117 -14.50 -5.84 -4.25
N VAL A 118 -14.86 -5.88 -2.97
CA VAL A 118 -16.25 -5.74 -2.51
C VAL A 118 -16.78 -4.33 -2.79
N LEU A 119 -15.96 -3.31 -2.50
CA LEU A 119 -16.32 -1.92 -2.81
C LEU A 119 -16.43 -1.68 -4.32
N ALA A 120 -15.54 -2.26 -5.14
CA ALA A 120 -15.62 -2.18 -6.60
C ALA A 120 -16.90 -2.86 -7.13
N ARG A 121 -17.23 -4.05 -6.60
CA ARG A 121 -18.45 -4.78 -6.97
C ARG A 121 -19.74 -4.05 -6.56
N ALA A 122 -19.69 -3.28 -5.48
CA ALA A 122 -20.76 -2.39 -5.09
C ALA A 122 -20.82 -1.09 -5.92
N GLY A 123 -19.88 -0.84 -6.85
CA GLY A 123 -19.79 0.38 -7.65
C GLY A 123 -19.22 1.59 -6.90
N LEU A 124 -18.73 1.38 -5.67
CA LEU A 124 -18.31 2.44 -4.74
C LEU A 124 -16.87 2.93 -4.97
N LEU A 125 -16.14 2.30 -5.90
CA LEU A 125 -14.80 2.73 -6.34
C LEU A 125 -14.79 3.27 -7.78
N ASN A 126 -15.92 3.37 -8.46
CA ASN A 126 -15.99 3.91 -9.82
C ASN A 126 -15.42 5.34 -9.86
N ARG A 127 -14.47 5.60 -10.76
CA ARG A 127 -13.76 6.88 -10.91
C ARG A 127 -12.94 7.29 -9.68
N TYR A 128 -12.55 6.32 -8.86
CA TYR A 128 -11.59 6.47 -7.78
C TYR A 128 -10.28 5.75 -8.12
N LYS A 129 -9.19 6.28 -7.58
CA LYS A 129 -7.92 5.58 -7.48
C LYS A 129 -8.01 4.61 -6.31
N ALA A 130 -7.54 3.38 -6.50
CA ALA A 130 -7.61 2.37 -5.45
C ALA A 130 -6.42 1.42 -5.49
N SER A 131 -5.96 0.98 -4.32
CA SER A 131 -5.02 -0.12 -4.14
C SER A 131 -5.76 -1.35 -3.66
N ILE A 132 -5.31 -2.51 -4.09
CA ILE A 132 -5.80 -3.82 -3.65
C ILE A 132 -4.62 -4.77 -3.51
N HIS A 133 -4.81 -5.90 -2.84
CA HIS A 133 -3.79 -6.95 -2.77
C HIS A 133 -3.27 -7.32 -4.16
N TRP A 134 -1.95 -7.42 -4.30
CA TRP A 134 -1.26 -7.58 -5.59
C TRP A 134 -1.78 -8.73 -6.44
N GLU A 135 -2.17 -9.86 -5.82
CA GLU A 135 -2.74 -11.01 -6.52
C GLU A 135 -4.03 -10.69 -7.30
N ASN A 136 -4.75 -9.66 -6.88
CA ASN A 136 -6.05 -9.31 -7.44
C ASN A 136 -6.00 -8.12 -8.41
N VAL A 137 -4.84 -7.47 -8.57
CA VAL A 137 -4.69 -6.26 -9.39
C VAL A 137 -5.12 -6.49 -10.83
N HIS A 138 -4.72 -7.62 -11.45
CA HIS A 138 -5.07 -7.93 -12.83
C HIS A 138 -6.56 -8.17 -13.02
N SER A 139 -7.12 -9.06 -12.22
CA SER A 139 -8.53 -9.39 -12.32
C SER A 139 -9.43 -8.18 -12.04
N LEU A 140 -9.02 -7.33 -11.09
CA LEU A 140 -9.80 -6.13 -10.78
C LEU A 140 -9.80 -5.11 -11.93
N ARG A 141 -8.68 -4.93 -12.63
CA ARG A 141 -8.59 -4.04 -13.79
C ARG A 141 -9.48 -4.49 -14.95
N GLU A 142 -9.53 -5.79 -15.20
CA GLU A 142 -10.36 -6.36 -16.27
C GLU A 142 -11.85 -6.29 -15.91
N GLU A 143 -12.20 -6.59 -14.67
CA GLU A 143 -13.58 -6.70 -14.21
C GLU A 143 -14.22 -5.32 -13.92
N PHE A 144 -13.41 -4.33 -13.52
CA PHE A 144 -13.88 -2.98 -13.13
C PHE A 144 -13.14 -1.86 -13.86
N PRO A 145 -13.37 -1.66 -15.16
CA PRO A 145 -12.63 -0.69 -15.96
C PRO A 145 -12.82 0.77 -15.53
N LEU A 146 -13.86 1.07 -14.74
CA LEU A 146 -14.10 2.41 -14.21
C LEU A 146 -13.29 2.72 -12.94
N VAL A 147 -12.57 1.75 -12.38
CA VAL A 147 -11.71 1.92 -11.20
C VAL A 147 -10.26 2.11 -11.64
N GLU A 148 -9.62 3.18 -11.18
CA GLU A 148 -8.21 3.42 -11.48
C GLU A 148 -7.30 2.63 -10.51
N ILE A 149 -7.00 1.38 -10.85
CA ILE A 149 -6.19 0.51 -9.98
C ILE A 149 -4.72 0.93 -9.99
N ARG A 150 -4.23 1.27 -8.81
CA ARG A 150 -2.84 1.66 -8.52
C ARG A 150 -2.05 0.49 -7.95
N ASN A 151 -0.73 0.47 -8.19
CA ASN A 151 0.18 -0.53 -7.64
C ASN A 151 0.90 -0.03 -6.37
N GLN A 152 0.35 0.94 -5.67
CA GLN A 152 0.86 1.45 -4.42
C GLN A 152 0.45 0.54 -3.24
N VAL A 153 1.21 0.61 -2.13
CA VAL A 153 0.88 -0.10 -0.89
C VAL A 153 -0.47 0.32 -0.34
N PHE A 154 -0.81 1.60 -0.46
CA PHE A 154 -2.14 2.14 -0.19
C PHE A 154 -2.44 3.33 -1.11
N THR A 155 -3.70 3.69 -1.18
CA THR A 155 -4.20 4.87 -1.92
C THR A 155 -5.26 5.57 -1.08
N ILE A 156 -5.10 6.88 -0.93
CA ILE A 156 -6.11 7.78 -0.37
C ILE A 156 -6.59 8.67 -1.51
N ASP A 157 -7.83 8.51 -1.92
CA ASP A 157 -8.45 9.34 -2.95
C ASP A 157 -9.79 9.86 -2.45
N ARG A 158 -9.83 11.16 -2.16
CA ARG A 158 -11.01 11.84 -1.58
C ARG A 158 -11.48 11.13 -0.30
N ASP A 159 -12.64 10.51 -0.32
CA ASP A 159 -13.26 9.78 0.78
C ASP A 159 -13.12 8.25 0.64
N ARG A 160 -12.13 7.77 -0.14
CA ARG A 160 -11.83 6.35 -0.31
C ARG A 160 -10.40 6.05 0.14
N TYR A 161 -10.26 5.11 1.08
CA TYR A 161 -8.99 4.71 1.69
C TYR A 161 -8.76 3.23 1.45
N THR A 162 -7.88 2.88 0.54
CA THR A 162 -7.68 1.50 0.12
C THR A 162 -6.23 1.09 0.25
N CYS A 163 -5.95 -0.13 0.68
CA CYS A 163 -4.59 -0.64 0.79
C CYS A 163 -4.48 -2.11 0.37
N SER A 164 -3.24 -2.50 0.13
CA SER A 164 -2.86 -3.90 -0.05
C SER A 164 -3.04 -4.71 1.24
N GLY A 165 -2.63 -5.96 1.21
CA GLY A 165 -2.60 -6.85 2.38
C GLY A 165 -1.33 -6.73 3.20
N GLY A 166 -1.16 -7.69 4.13
CA GLY A 166 0.02 -7.76 4.99
C GLY A 166 0.15 -6.55 5.92
N THR A 167 1.27 -5.86 5.85
CA THR A 167 1.57 -4.67 6.68
C THR A 167 1.12 -3.35 6.06
N ALA A 168 0.59 -3.33 4.83
CA ALA A 168 0.15 -2.10 4.18
C ALA A 168 -0.93 -1.31 4.96
N PRO A 169 -1.87 -1.94 5.69
CA PRO A 169 -2.78 -1.21 6.57
C PRO A 169 -2.09 -0.40 7.67
N LEU A 170 -0.95 -0.86 8.19
CA LEU A 170 -0.17 -0.12 9.18
C LEU A 170 0.33 1.21 8.61
N ASP A 171 0.89 1.19 7.39
CA ASP A 171 1.35 2.41 6.72
C ASP A 171 0.19 3.36 6.42
N LEU A 172 -0.95 2.83 5.96
CA LEU A 172 -2.16 3.63 5.74
C LEU A 172 -2.60 4.32 7.03
N MET A 173 -2.68 3.59 8.16
CA MET A 173 -3.12 4.17 9.44
C MET A 173 -2.12 5.17 9.98
N LEU A 174 -0.81 4.92 9.89
CA LEU A 174 0.21 5.88 10.28
C LEU A 174 0.12 7.18 9.47
N ASN A 175 -0.16 7.07 8.16
CA ASN A 175 -0.39 8.23 7.31
C ASN A 175 -1.67 8.99 7.70
N LEU A 176 -2.77 8.30 8.04
CA LEU A 176 -3.99 8.93 8.53
C LEU A 176 -3.78 9.60 9.88
N ILE A 177 -3.05 8.96 10.81
CA ILE A 177 -2.69 9.55 12.11
C ILE A 177 -1.85 10.82 11.90
N GLU A 178 -0.85 10.78 11.00
CA GLU A 178 -0.03 11.96 10.69
C GLU A 178 -0.87 13.12 10.14
N ARG A 179 -1.77 12.85 9.21
CA ARG A 179 -2.66 13.87 8.62
C ARG A 179 -3.66 14.47 9.64
N GLN A 180 -4.08 13.69 10.63
CA GLN A 180 -5.13 14.07 11.57
C GLN A 180 -4.57 14.66 12.87
N HIS A 181 -3.45 14.13 13.36
CA HIS A 181 -2.90 14.46 14.68
C HIS A 181 -1.43 14.92 14.65
N GLY A 182 -0.85 15.00 13.46
CA GLY A 182 0.51 15.50 13.26
C GLY A 182 1.58 14.41 13.30
N ARG A 183 2.75 14.78 12.77
CA ARG A 183 3.88 13.88 12.57
C ARG A 183 4.42 13.28 13.87
N GLN A 184 4.40 14.03 14.97
CA GLN A 184 4.96 13.59 16.25
C GLN A 184 4.25 12.33 16.76
N ILE A 185 2.92 12.31 16.76
CA ILE A 185 2.14 11.14 17.21
C ILE A 185 2.38 9.96 16.29
N SER A 186 2.34 10.15 14.98
CA SER A 186 2.62 9.09 14.00
C SER A 186 4.01 8.49 14.19
N HIS A 187 5.03 9.32 14.43
CA HIS A 187 6.40 8.87 14.68
C HIS A 187 6.50 8.05 15.98
N GLN A 188 5.94 8.53 17.10
CA GLN A 188 5.92 7.79 18.36
C GLN A 188 5.21 6.43 18.22
N VAL A 189 4.13 6.37 17.44
CA VAL A 189 3.46 5.09 17.14
C VAL A 189 4.37 4.16 16.35
N SER A 190 5.07 4.67 15.32
CA SER A 190 5.99 3.85 14.51
C SER A 190 7.16 3.29 15.32
N GLU A 191 7.68 4.05 16.28
CA GLU A 191 8.73 3.59 17.21
C GLU A 191 8.25 2.41 18.07
N GLN A 192 7.01 2.45 18.55
CA GLN A 192 6.43 1.32 19.34
C GLN A 192 6.29 0.04 18.52
N PHE A 193 6.16 0.13 17.20
CA PHE A 193 6.13 -1.03 16.30
C PHE A 193 7.52 -1.40 15.76
N VAL A 194 8.59 -0.72 16.23
CA VAL A 194 9.99 -0.97 15.81
C VAL A 194 10.12 -0.92 14.29
N LEU A 195 9.45 0.06 13.67
CA LEU A 195 9.47 0.21 12.22
C LEU A 195 10.72 0.99 11.81
N GLU A 196 11.56 0.39 10.97
CA GLU A 196 12.69 1.09 10.34
C GLU A 196 12.22 2.24 9.43
N ARG A 197 11.04 2.05 8.81
CA ARG A 197 10.47 3.01 7.87
C ARG A 197 8.96 2.84 7.74
N VAL A 198 8.25 3.96 7.70
CA VAL A 198 6.85 4.05 7.27
C VAL A 198 6.81 4.29 5.76
N ARG A 199 6.09 3.45 5.03
CA ARG A 199 5.88 3.60 3.58
C ARG A 199 4.83 4.67 3.32
N ASP A 200 4.97 5.38 2.20
CA ASP A 200 4.02 6.42 1.77
C ASP A 200 3.17 5.99 0.55
N ASP A 201 2.26 6.85 0.11
CA ASP A 201 1.37 6.61 -1.02
C ASP A 201 2.07 6.59 -2.40
N HIS A 202 3.39 6.83 -2.45
CA HIS A 202 4.23 6.65 -3.63
C HIS A 202 4.93 5.28 -3.63
N ASP A 203 4.99 4.60 -2.48
CA ASP A 203 5.59 3.28 -2.39
C ASP A 203 4.72 2.23 -3.10
N SER A 204 5.34 1.51 -4.02
CA SER A 204 4.68 0.41 -4.72
C SER A 204 4.67 -0.87 -3.89
N GLN A 205 3.66 -1.70 -4.10
CA GLN A 205 3.66 -3.06 -3.60
C GLN A 205 4.82 -3.83 -4.24
N TYR A 206 5.82 -4.16 -3.42
CA TYR A 206 6.89 -5.02 -3.91
C TYR A 206 6.51 -6.47 -3.70
N VAL A 207 6.22 -7.12 -4.79
CA VAL A 207 6.17 -8.57 -4.84
C VAL A 207 7.18 -9.00 -5.87
N PRO A 208 8.15 -9.84 -5.53
CA PRO A 208 9.08 -10.39 -6.50
C PRO A 208 8.29 -10.94 -7.70
N LEU A 209 8.74 -10.64 -8.90
CA LEU A 209 8.03 -11.05 -10.12
C LEU A 209 7.78 -12.57 -10.16
N ARG A 210 8.67 -13.36 -9.56
CA ARG A 210 8.47 -14.80 -9.34
C ARG A 210 7.19 -15.14 -8.59
N ALA A 211 6.86 -14.35 -7.56
CA ALA A 211 5.65 -14.55 -6.77
C ALA A 211 4.39 -14.04 -7.49
N GLN A 212 4.52 -12.97 -8.29
CA GLN A 212 3.40 -12.45 -9.09
C GLN A 212 2.97 -13.39 -10.21
N LEU A 213 3.93 -14.06 -10.85
CA LEU A 213 3.69 -14.86 -12.06
C LEU A 213 3.58 -16.36 -11.78
N GLY A 214 3.89 -16.79 -10.56
CA GLY A 214 4.01 -18.21 -10.23
C GLY A 214 4.97 -18.93 -11.20
N PHE A 215 4.80 -20.23 -11.37
CA PHE A 215 5.59 -21.01 -12.34
C PHE A 215 5.13 -20.84 -13.79
N THR A 216 4.10 -20.04 -14.05
CA THR A 216 3.38 -20.00 -15.33
C THR A 216 4.13 -19.28 -16.45
N HIS A 217 5.09 -18.38 -16.14
CA HIS A 217 5.79 -17.60 -17.17
C HIS A 217 7.31 -17.55 -16.99
N ARG A 218 7.95 -18.73 -17.10
CA ARG A 218 9.43 -18.87 -17.04
C ARG A 218 10.18 -17.81 -17.87
N ALA A 219 9.67 -17.50 -19.06
CA ALA A 219 10.31 -16.54 -19.96
C ALA A 219 10.33 -15.10 -19.38
N LEU A 220 9.21 -14.61 -18.84
CA LEU A 220 9.14 -13.28 -18.25
C LEU A 220 9.95 -13.20 -16.95
N THR A 221 9.89 -14.24 -16.12
CA THR A 221 10.68 -14.35 -14.89
C THR A 221 12.18 -14.29 -15.21
N LYS A 222 12.65 -14.99 -16.25
CA LYS A 222 14.04 -14.96 -16.68
C LYS A 222 14.49 -13.58 -17.16
N VAL A 223 13.64 -12.89 -17.92
CA VAL A 223 13.91 -11.49 -18.36
C VAL A 223 14.04 -10.56 -17.17
N ALA A 224 13.10 -10.61 -16.22
CA ALA A 224 13.13 -9.76 -15.03
C ALA A 224 14.33 -10.07 -14.14
N GLN A 225 14.66 -11.35 -13.95
CA GLN A 225 15.85 -11.76 -13.20
C GLN A 225 17.13 -11.18 -13.81
N LEU A 226 17.29 -11.24 -15.13
CA LEU A 226 18.43 -10.61 -15.80
C LEU A 226 18.49 -9.09 -15.59
N MET A 227 17.34 -8.42 -15.51
CA MET A 227 17.29 -6.99 -15.20
C MET A 227 17.68 -6.70 -13.73
N GLU A 228 17.21 -7.54 -12.79
CA GLU A 228 17.51 -7.41 -11.36
C GLU A 228 18.98 -7.69 -11.05
N GLU A 229 19.58 -8.67 -11.71
CA GLU A 229 21.01 -9.02 -11.57
C GLU A 229 21.96 -7.98 -12.20
N ASN A 230 21.45 -7.12 -13.11
CA ASN A 230 22.26 -6.16 -13.87
C ASN A 230 21.80 -4.71 -13.64
N ILE A 231 21.58 -4.33 -12.37
CA ILE A 231 21.14 -2.98 -12.00
C ILE A 231 22.23 -1.94 -12.25
N GLU A 232 23.47 -2.23 -11.85
CA GLU A 232 24.62 -1.31 -11.97
C GLU A 232 25.04 -1.09 -13.43
N LYS A 233 25.02 -2.17 -14.22
CA LYS A 233 25.35 -2.14 -15.67
C LYS A 233 24.16 -2.62 -16.49
N PRO A 234 23.17 -1.76 -16.74
CA PRO A 234 21.91 -2.17 -17.34
C PRO A 234 22.11 -2.77 -18.73
N LEU A 235 21.60 -3.98 -18.91
CA LEU A 235 21.61 -4.66 -20.20
C LEU A 235 20.65 -4.00 -21.18
N SER A 236 21.02 -3.88 -22.44
CA SER A 236 20.08 -3.49 -23.49
C SER A 236 19.03 -4.58 -23.72
N LEU A 237 17.86 -4.20 -24.22
CA LEU A 237 16.81 -5.15 -24.53
C LEU A 237 17.24 -6.20 -25.57
N ASP A 238 18.16 -5.85 -26.48
CA ASP A 238 18.74 -6.78 -27.45
C ASP A 238 19.62 -7.86 -26.81
N VAL A 239 20.40 -7.47 -25.79
CA VAL A 239 21.22 -8.42 -25.03
C VAL A 239 20.31 -9.38 -24.26
N ILE A 240 19.29 -8.84 -23.57
CA ILE A 240 18.32 -9.66 -22.84
C ILE A 240 17.57 -10.61 -23.78
N ALA A 241 17.16 -10.12 -24.95
CA ALA A 241 16.50 -10.92 -25.98
C ALA A 241 17.36 -12.13 -26.42
N ARG A 242 18.64 -11.89 -26.71
CA ARG A 242 19.60 -12.94 -27.06
C ARG A 242 19.77 -13.97 -25.93
N GLN A 243 19.95 -13.50 -24.69
CA GLN A 243 20.18 -14.41 -23.54
C GLN A 243 18.95 -15.23 -23.15
N THR A 244 17.76 -14.73 -23.47
CA THR A 244 16.51 -15.42 -23.15
C THR A 244 15.95 -16.26 -24.29
N GLY A 245 16.49 -16.11 -25.51
CA GLY A 245 15.97 -16.76 -26.72
C GLY A 245 14.64 -16.16 -27.20
N LEU A 246 14.31 -14.93 -26.76
CA LEU A 246 13.08 -14.22 -27.13
C LEU A 246 13.39 -13.07 -28.09
N SER A 247 12.42 -12.72 -28.95
CA SER A 247 12.49 -11.47 -29.70
C SER A 247 12.10 -10.28 -28.80
N ARG A 248 12.58 -9.05 -29.11
CA ARG A 248 12.17 -7.83 -28.41
C ARG A 248 10.65 -7.68 -28.34
N ARG A 249 9.96 -7.95 -29.45
CA ARG A 249 8.49 -7.88 -29.54
C ARG A 249 7.79 -8.87 -28.61
N GLN A 250 8.36 -10.06 -28.44
CA GLN A 250 7.85 -11.03 -27.46
C GLN A 250 8.03 -10.53 -26.04
N ILE A 251 9.19 -9.97 -25.68
CA ILE A 251 9.45 -9.39 -24.37
C ILE A 251 8.48 -8.23 -24.11
N GLU A 252 8.33 -7.28 -25.03
CA GLU A 252 7.40 -6.16 -24.91
C GLU A 252 5.95 -6.64 -24.71
N ARG A 253 5.51 -7.64 -25.49
CA ARG A 253 4.17 -8.21 -25.35
C ARG A 253 3.97 -8.92 -24.01
N LEU A 254 4.97 -9.63 -23.49
CA LEU A 254 4.92 -10.24 -22.17
C LEU A 254 4.80 -9.19 -21.06
N PHE A 255 5.64 -8.16 -21.10
CA PHE A 255 5.57 -7.06 -20.13
C PHE A 255 4.23 -6.33 -20.18
N GLN A 256 3.74 -6.03 -21.39
CA GLN A 256 2.46 -5.36 -21.54
C GLN A 256 1.30 -6.22 -21.03
N ARG A 257 1.31 -7.51 -21.35
CA ARG A 257 0.23 -8.45 -20.99
C ARG A 257 0.18 -8.72 -19.47
N TYR A 258 1.34 -8.93 -18.83
CA TYR A 258 1.40 -9.38 -17.45
C TYR A 258 1.75 -8.32 -16.43
N LEU A 259 2.41 -7.24 -16.84
CA LEU A 259 2.84 -6.15 -15.96
C LEU A 259 2.21 -4.79 -16.33
N ASN A 260 1.47 -4.74 -17.43
CA ASN A 260 0.87 -3.52 -17.97
C ASN A 260 1.86 -2.35 -18.09
N CYS A 261 3.10 -2.66 -18.43
CA CYS A 261 4.15 -1.68 -18.63
C CYS A 261 5.10 -2.11 -19.76
N VAL A 262 5.93 -1.18 -20.24
CA VAL A 262 7.01 -1.52 -21.16
C VAL A 262 8.26 -1.97 -20.38
N PRO A 263 9.12 -2.86 -20.94
CA PRO A 263 10.33 -3.38 -20.28
C PRO A 263 11.25 -2.28 -19.74
N LYS A 264 11.43 -1.19 -20.51
CA LYS A 264 12.25 -0.04 -20.11
C LYS A 264 11.73 0.64 -18.84
N ARG A 265 10.42 0.74 -18.67
CA ARG A 265 9.80 1.33 -17.49
C ARG A 265 10.03 0.43 -16.26
N TYR A 266 9.78 -0.86 -16.40
CA TYR A 266 10.05 -1.84 -15.34
C TYR A 266 11.51 -1.78 -14.87
N TYR A 267 12.46 -1.79 -15.83
CA TYR A 267 13.89 -1.72 -15.52
C TYR A 267 14.25 -0.42 -14.80
N MET A 268 13.66 0.70 -15.19
CA MET A 268 13.82 1.98 -14.49
C MET A 268 13.30 1.91 -13.05
N GLU A 269 12.13 1.33 -12.85
CA GLU A 269 11.48 1.22 -11.53
C GLU A 269 12.31 0.38 -10.54
N ILE A 270 12.86 -0.77 -10.95
CA ILE A 270 13.71 -1.60 -10.07
C ILE A 270 15.02 -0.89 -9.72
N ARG A 271 15.63 -0.17 -10.65
CA ARG A 271 16.85 0.63 -10.42
C ARG A 271 16.59 1.79 -9.45
N LEU A 272 15.48 2.52 -9.60
CA LEU A 272 15.10 3.60 -8.69
C LEU A 272 14.75 3.09 -7.30
N ARG A 273 14.13 1.92 -7.20
CA ARG A 273 13.86 1.26 -5.92
C ARG A 273 15.15 0.91 -5.19
N ARG A 274 16.10 0.28 -5.91
CA ARG A 274 17.43 -0.01 -5.35
C ARG A 274 18.14 1.25 -4.88
N ALA A 275 18.03 2.34 -5.65
CA ALA A 275 18.58 3.63 -5.24
C ALA A 275 17.93 4.15 -3.95
N ARG A 276 16.62 3.99 -3.80
CA ARG A 276 15.90 4.39 -2.58
C ARG A 276 16.35 3.59 -1.36
N GLU A 277 16.51 2.28 -1.49
CA GLU A 277 17.06 1.42 -0.45
C GLU A 277 18.45 1.90 0.01
N LEU A 278 19.37 2.14 -0.95
CA LEU A 278 20.70 2.63 -0.64
C LEU A 278 20.67 4.01 0.03
N LEU A 279 19.81 4.92 -0.41
CA LEU A 279 19.66 6.25 0.20
C LEU A 279 19.14 6.17 1.64
N LEU A 280 18.26 5.22 1.93
CA LEU A 280 17.62 5.06 3.24
C LEU A 280 18.44 4.19 4.21
N GLN A 281 19.19 3.22 3.73
CA GLN A 281 19.85 2.22 4.57
C GLN A 281 21.35 2.43 4.69
N THR A 282 21.94 3.36 3.91
CA THR A 282 23.39 3.58 3.91
C THR A 282 23.74 5.07 3.94
N SER A 283 24.98 5.37 4.35
CA SER A 283 25.57 6.72 4.24
C SER A 283 26.22 6.99 2.87
N MET A 284 26.05 6.09 1.89
CA MET A 284 26.65 6.17 0.56
C MET A 284 26.34 7.51 -0.12
N PRO A 285 27.32 8.26 -0.64
CA PRO A 285 27.08 9.52 -1.35
C PRO A 285 26.07 9.37 -2.50
N ILE A 286 25.25 10.40 -2.74
CA ILE A 286 24.22 10.36 -3.81
C ILE A 286 24.84 10.07 -5.18
N MET A 287 26.06 10.55 -5.43
CA MET A 287 26.81 10.27 -6.66
C MET A 287 27.10 8.77 -6.81
N GLU A 288 27.52 8.12 -5.76
CA GLU A 288 27.80 6.67 -5.76
C GLU A 288 26.50 5.87 -5.89
N VAL A 289 25.45 6.25 -5.18
CA VAL A 289 24.11 5.64 -5.37
C VAL A 289 23.64 5.75 -6.82
N THR A 290 23.86 6.92 -7.45
CA THR A 290 23.54 7.14 -8.85
C THR A 290 24.24 6.12 -9.76
N ALA A 291 25.58 5.96 -9.57
CA ALA A 291 26.40 5.03 -10.35
C ALA A 291 26.00 3.55 -10.07
N SER A 292 25.89 3.18 -8.79
CA SER A 292 25.52 1.80 -8.36
C SER A 292 24.15 1.35 -8.87
N CYS A 293 23.28 2.32 -9.22
CA CYS A 293 21.98 2.04 -9.83
C CYS A 293 22.00 2.25 -11.36
N GLY A 294 23.17 2.31 -11.98
CA GLY A 294 23.36 2.33 -13.43
C GLY A 294 22.96 3.64 -14.12
N PHE A 295 22.85 4.76 -13.38
CA PHE A 295 22.59 6.06 -13.98
C PHE A 295 23.91 6.74 -14.32
N GLN A 296 24.03 7.19 -15.55
CA GLN A 296 25.22 7.90 -16.06
C GLN A 296 25.22 9.39 -15.70
N SER A 297 24.06 9.95 -15.37
CA SER A 297 23.87 11.38 -15.15
C SER A 297 23.08 11.65 -13.87
N PRO A 298 23.66 12.35 -12.87
CA PRO A 298 22.95 12.73 -11.64
C PRO A 298 21.70 13.61 -11.88
N PRO A 299 21.69 14.56 -12.84
CA PRO A 299 20.48 15.29 -13.16
C PRO A 299 19.36 14.39 -13.69
N HIS A 300 19.68 13.43 -14.56
CA HIS A 300 18.72 12.46 -15.07
C HIS A 300 18.20 11.55 -13.94
N PHE A 301 19.09 11.06 -13.08
CA PHE A 301 18.70 10.29 -11.89
C PHE A 301 17.73 11.07 -11.00
N SER A 302 18.08 12.29 -10.62
CA SER A 302 17.24 13.15 -9.75
C SER A 302 15.87 13.42 -10.35
N LYS A 303 15.79 13.65 -11.67
CA LYS A 303 14.52 13.85 -12.40
C LYS A 303 13.66 12.59 -12.37
N CYS A 304 14.26 11.42 -12.67
CA CYS A 304 13.54 10.14 -12.64
C CYS A 304 13.09 9.79 -11.21
N TYR A 305 13.96 10.00 -10.23
CA TYR A 305 13.69 9.74 -8.82
C TYR A 305 12.51 10.60 -8.32
N ARG A 306 12.56 11.94 -8.56
CA ARG A 306 11.47 12.85 -8.18
C ARG A 306 10.15 12.47 -8.85
N ARG A 307 10.18 12.06 -10.12
CA ARG A 307 8.97 11.62 -10.83
C ARG A 307 8.39 10.34 -10.22
N GLN A 308 9.23 9.42 -9.72
CA GLN A 308 8.81 8.15 -9.14
C GLN A 308 8.34 8.30 -7.69
N PHE A 309 9.03 9.11 -6.88
CA PHE A 309 8.84 9.18 -5.43
C PHE A 309 8.36 10.55 -4.92
N GLY A 310 8.00 11.48 -5.81
CA GLY A 310 7.47 12.81 -5.45
C GLY A 310 8.49 13.78 -4.87
N ARG A 311 9.69 13.32 -4.47
CA ARG A 311 10.76 14.10 -3.82
C ARG A 311 12.13 13.78 -4.41
N PRO A 312 13.11 14.71 -4.32
CA PRO A 312 14.46 14.46 -4.82
C PRO A 312 15.25 13.53 -3.89
N PRO A 313 16.31 12.84 -4.39
CA PRO A 313 17.18 11.97 -3.59
C PRO A 313 17.75 12.61 -2.34
N SER A 314 18.13 13.91 -2.43
CA SER A 314 18.66 14.67 -1.30
C SER A 314 17.65 14.92 -0.17
N ALA A 315 16.37 15.03 -0.49
CA ALA A 315 15.31 15.17 0.51
C ALA A 315 14.98 13.83 1.18
N GLU A 316 15.09 12.72 0.45
CA GLU A 316 14.93 11.36 1.00
C GLU A 316 15.95 11.13 2.14
N ARG A 317 17.21 11.49 1.93
CA ARG A 317 18.28 11.34 2.92
C ARG A 317 18.14 12.29 4.13
N ARG A 318 17.75 13.54 3.90
CA ARG A 318 17.55 14.51 4.99
C ARG A 318 16.41 14.15 5.93
N GLY A 319 15.43 13.38 5.46
CA GLY A 319 14.37 12.86 6.30
C GLY A 319 14.83 11.90 7.40
N GLN A 320 16.01 11.28 7.23
CA GLN A 320 16.67 10.48 8.29
C GLN A 320 17.50 11.34 9.25
N GLY A 321 18.12 12.43 8.77
CA GLY A 321 19.02 13.28 9.59
C GLY A 321 18.31 14.28 10.50
N ALA A 322 16.99 14.42 10.41
CA ALA A 322 16.21 15.30 11.28
C ALA A 322 15.77 14.61 12.60
N GLY A 323 16.18 13.36 12.83
CA GLY A 323 15.90 12.58 14.05
C GLY A 323 17.03 12.59 15.10
N GLU A 324 18.23 13.06 14.76
CA GLU A 324 19.39 13.07 15.69
C GLU A 324 19.88 14.50 15.96
N ALA A 325 19.06 15.32 16.62
CA ALA A 325 19.58 16.35 17.50
C ALA A 325 19.52 15.78 18.93
N VAL A 326 20.53 15.02 19.33
CA VAL A 326 20.80 14.71 20.74
C VAL A 326 20.95 16.02 21.48
N VAL A 327 19.95 16.36 22.28
CA VAL A 327 20.07 17.43 23.29
C VAL A 327 21.06 16.89 24.33
N PRO A 328 22.22 17.54 24.58
CA PRO A 328 23.09 17.11 25.65
C PRO A 328 22.37 17.31 26.98
N VAL A 329 22.19 16.25 27.74
CA VAL A 329 21.78 16.30 29.13
C VAL A 329 22.89 17.03 29.88
N GLY A 330 22.67 18.28 30.22
CA GLY A 330 23.53 19.06 31.11
C GLY A 330 23.55 18.44 32.51
N ARG A 331 24.72 18.42 33.08
CA ARG A 331 25.00 17.97 34.47
C ARG A 331 24.26 18.77 35.51
#